data_1e3f9da6dd4a4bd1cf2310c04708d45c
#
_entry.id   1e3f9da6dd4a4bd1cf2310c04708d45c
#
_cell.length_a   1.000
_cell.length_b   1.000
_cell.length_c   1.000
_cell.angle_alpha   90.00
_cell.angle_beta   90.00
_cell.angle_gamma   90.00
#
_symmetry.space_group_name_H-M   'P 1'
#
loop_
_entity.id
_entity.type
_entity.pdbx_description
1 polymer ?
#
loop_
_entity_poly.entity_id
_entity_poly.type
_entity_poly.pdbx_seq_one_letter_code
_entity_poly.pdbx_strand_id
1 'polypeptide(L)'
;MNPVNLKVRMVPIESVVAKFPRMIRDLSRKLDKKMELYMSGEETELDRTVVDEIGDPLMHLLRNSADHGLESAEVRAQRGKPEQGSIFLDAYQDGNNVVIEVRDDGNGID
;
A
#
# COMPACT_ATOMS: atom_id res chain seq x y z
N MET A 1 12.43 42.60 -9.42
CA MET A 1 11.75 41.40 -8.88
C MET A 1 12.57 40.19 -9.22
N ASN A 2 12.93 39.42 -8.21
CA ASN A 2 13.71 38.19 -8.39
C ASN A 2 12.80 37.01 -8.27
N PRO A 3 12.53 36.29 -9.37
CA PRO A 3 11.71 35.10 -9.31
C PRO A 3 12.44 33.99 -8.57
N VAL A 4 11.69 33.22 -7.78
CA VAL A 4 12.20 32.00 -7.18
C VAL A 4 11.79 30.85 -8.08
N ASN A 5 12.78 30.16 -8.64
CA ASN A 5 12.54 29.00 -9.48
C ASN A 5 12.58 27.74 -8.61
N LEU A 6 11.43 27.14 -8.47
CA LEU A 6 11.31 25.87 -7.75
C LEU A 6 11.32 24.75 -8.79
N LYS A 7 12.30 23.89 -8.70
CA LYS A 7 12.34 22.70 -9.54
C LYS A 7 11.46 21.64 -8.92
N VAL A 8 10.37 21.32 -9.61
CA VAL A 8 9.54 20.18 -9.24
C VAL A 8 10.16 18.94 -9.89
N ARG A 9 10.53 17.99 -9.09
CA ARG A 9 11.09 16.74 -9.58
C ARG A 9 10.04 15.64 -9.42
N MET A 10 9.51 15.20 -10.56
CA MET A 10 8.53 14.13 -10.58
C MET A 10 9.23 12.79 -10.64
N VAL A 11 8.86 11.89 -9.74
CA VAL A 11 9.43 10.55 -9.68
C VAL A 11 8.31 9.52 -9.49
N PRO A 12 8.49 8.29 -10.01
CA PRO A 12 7.50 7.25 -9.81
C PRO A 12 7.40 6.86 -8.33
N ILE A 13 6.21 6.51 -7.88
CA ILE A 13 6.02 6.05 -6.51
C ILE A 13 6.69 4.69 -6.27
N GLU A 14 7.08 4.01 -7.33
CA GLU A 14 7.79 2.72 -7.23
C GLU A 14 8.97 2.79 -6.26
N SER A 15 9.68 3.91 -6.22
CA SER A 15 10.81 4.09 -5.31
C SER A 15 10.43 3.92 -3.83
N VAL A 16 9.18 4.21 -3.49
CA VAL A 16 8.66 4.06 -2.12
C VAL A 16 8.06 2.68 -1.91
N VAL A 17 7.25 2.21 -2.87
CA VAL A 17 6.43 1.02 -2.67
C VAL A 17 7.18 -0.27 -3.00
N ALA A 18 8.35 -0.18 -3.61
CA ALA A 18 9.12 -1.37 -4.03
C ALA A 18 9.48 -2.29 -2.86
N LYS A 19 9.64 -1.75 -1.66
CA LYS A 19 9.97 -2.54 -0.47
C LYS A 19 8.76 -3.20 0.21
N PHE A 20 7.56 -2.81 -0.16
CA PHE A 20 6.35 -3.26 0.53
C PHE A 20 6.04 -4.75 0.31
N PRO A 21 6.24 -5.35 -0.87
CA PRO A 21 6.01 -6.79 -1.01
C PRO A 21 6.85 -7.62 -0.02
N ARG A 22 8.11 -7.24 0.16
CA ARG A 22 8.98 -7.93 1.11
C ARG A 22 8.51 -7.73 2.54
N MET A 23 8.09 -6.51 2.86
CA MET A 23 7.56 -6.21 4.19
C MET A 23 6.32 -7.05 4.50
N ILE A 24 5.40 -7.18 3.56
CA ILE A 24 4.20 -8.00 3.73
C ILE A 24 4.58 -9.48 3.88
N ARG A 25 5.57 -9.95 3.12
CA ARG A 25 6.06 -11.32 3.26
C ARG A 25 6.61 -11.59 4.66
N ASP A 26 7.39 -10.65 5.19
CA ASP A 26 7.95 -10.77 6.54
C ASP A 26 6.85 -10.74 7.60
N LEU A 27 5.87 -9.88 7.43
CA LEU A 27 4.70 -9.81 8.33
C LEU A 27 3.87 -11.10 8.25
N SER A 28 3.72 -11.67 7.06
CA SER A 28 3.02 -12.94 6.87
C SER A 28 3.61 -14.03 7.75
N ARG A 29 4.93 -14.10 7.79
CA ARG A 29 5.62 -15.06 8.64
C ARG A 29 5.47 -14.75 10.13
N LYS A 30 5.64 -13.48 10.49
CA LYS A 30 5.59 -13.03 11.87
C LYS A 30 4.21 -13.19 12.48
N LEU A 31 3.17 -12.92 11.71
CA LEU A 31 1.78 -12.98 12.19
C LEU A 31 1.12 -14.32 11.93
N ASP A 32 1.83 -15.25 11.30
CA ASP A 32 1.31 -16.56 10.91
C ASP A 32 0.01 -16.43 10.12
N LYS A 33 0.01 -15.52 9.16
CA LYS A 33 -1.10 -15.28 8.23
C LYS A 33 -0.59 -15.41 6.81
N LYS A 34 -1.41 -16.01 5.95
CA LYS A 34 -1.09 -16.06 4.51
C LYS A 34 -1.58 -14.77 3.87
N MET A 35 -0.65 -13.97 3.38
CA MET A 35 -0.95 -12.66 2.80
C MET A 35 -0.19 -12.46 1.51
N GLU A 36 -0.81 -11.79 0.56
CA GLU A 36 -0.18 -11.36 -0.67
C GLU A 36 -0.51 -9.90 -0.94
N LEU A 37 0.46 -9.17 -1.43
CA LEU A 37 0.28 -7.76 -1.79
C LEU A 37 0.24 -7.63 -3.31
N TYR A 38 -0.81 -7.00 -3.81
CA TYR A 38 -0.96 -6.68 -5.22
C TYR A 38 -0.89 -5.17 -5.37
N MET A 39 -0.02 -4.72 -6.27
CA MET A 39 0.16 -3.29 -6.52
C MET A 39 -0.14 -2.97 -7.98
N SER A 40 -0.73 -1.82 -8.21
CA SER A 40 -0.92 -1.26 -9.54
C SER A 40 -0.66 0.23 -9.52
N GLY A 41 -0.23 0.76 -10.65
CA GLY A 41 0.04 2.19 -10.79
C GLY A 41 1.36 2.63 -10.20
N GLU A 42 2.33 1.74 -10.05
CA GLU A 42 3.65 2.10 -9.48
C GLU A 42 4.38 3.14 -10.32
N GLU A 43 4.04 3.25 -11.60
CA GLU A 43 4.61 4.25 -12.51
C GLU A 43 4.04 5.64 -12.32
N THR A 44 2.98 5.78 -11.52
CA THR A 44 2.38 7.09 -11.22
C THR A 44 3.41 7.99 -10.58
N GLU A 45 3.54 9.20 -11.09
CA GLU A 45 4.57 10.13 -10.65
C GLU A 45 4.03 11.17 -9.69
N LEU A 46 4.83 11.49 -8.70
CA LEU A 46 4.58 12.55 -7.74
C LEU A 46 5.86 13.36 -7.56
N ASP A 47 5.71 14.58 -7.02
CA ASP A 47 6.85 15.37 -6.61
C ASP A 47 7.69 14.58 -5.60
N ARG A 48 9.00 14.60 -5.77
CA ARG A 48 9.95 13.88 -4.92
C ARG A 48 9.74 14.14 -3.43
N THR A 49 9.43 15.38 -3.06
CA THR A 49 9.19 15.73 -1.66
C THR A 49 7.99 14.98 -1.10
N VAL A 50 6.92 14.88 -1.90
CA VAL A 50 5.71 14.15 -1.50
C VAL A 50 6.01 12.66 -1.41
N VAL A 51 6.75 12.11 -2.38
CA VAL A 51 7.14 10.71 -2.39
C VAL A 51 7.91 10.36 -1.12
N ASP A 52 8.83 11.22 -0.70
CA ASP A 52 9.61 11.01 0.51
C ASP A 52 8.75 11.04 1.78
N GLU A 53 7.62 11.75 1.76
CA GLU A 53 6.74 11.90 2.91
C GLU A 53 5.67 10.83 3.04
N ILE A 54 5.28 10.18 1.94
CA ILE A 54 4.16 9.24 1.97
C ILE A 54 4.56 7.82 2.40
N GLY A 55 5.86 7.52 2.41
CA GLY A 55 6.34 6.16 2.71
C GLY A 55 5.87 5.64 4.06
N ASP A 56 6.06 6.44 5.12
CA ASP A 56 5.68 6.03 6.47
C ASP A 56 4.16 5.88 6.65
N PRO A 57 3.32 6.83 6.22
CA PRO A 57 1.88 6.65 6.26
C PRO A 57 1.39 5.41 5.51
N LEU A 58 1.93 5.15 4.31
CA LEU A 58 1.54 3.97 3.54
C LEU A 58 1.94 2.69 4.24
N MET A 59 3.16 2.65 4.78
CA MET A 59 3.64 1.50 5.55
C MET A 59 2.72 1.22 6.72
N HIS A 60 2.28 2.27 7.41
CA HIS A 60 1.38 2.14 8.55
C HIS A 60 0.02 1.56 8.14
N LEU A 61 -0.53 2.03 7.02
CA LEU A 61 -1.79 1.50 6.48
C LEU A 61 -1.67 0.02 6.13
N LEU A 62 -0.56 -0.36 5.50
CA LEU A 62 -0.32 -1.76 5.13
C LEU A 62 -0.19 -2.66 6.35
N ARG A 63 0.50 -2.19 7.38
CA ARG A 63 0.63 -2.94 8.63
C ARG A 63 -0.73 -3.10 9.32
N ASN A 64 -1.55 -2.08 9.30
CA ASN A 64 -2.89 -2.16 9.86
C ASN A 64 -3.74 -3.19 9.12
N SER A 65 -3.68 -3.20 7.79
CA SER A 65 -4.38 -4.21 6.99
C SER A 65 -3.89 -5.62 7.31
N ALA A 66 -2.58 -5.80 7.44
CA ALA A 66 -1.99 -7.10 7.73
C ALA A 66 -2.35 -7.57 9.14
N ASP A 67 -2.26 -6.68 10.12
CA ASP A 67 -2.42 -7.05 11.53
C ASP A 67 -3.89 -7.11 11.95
N HIS A 68 -4.69 -6.14 11.56
CA HIS A 68 -6.06 -5.98 12.04
C HIS A 68 -7.13 -6.23 10.96
N GLY A 69 -6.82 -6.00 9.70
CA GLY A 69 -7.79 -6.15 8.62
C GLY A 69 -8.00 -7.58 8.18
N LEU A 70 -6.94 -8.36 8.09
CA LEU A 70 -7.00 -9.73 7.60
C LEU A 70 -7.17 -10.73 8.73
N GLU A 71 -8.09 -11.67 8.52
CA GLU A 71 -8.29 -12.79 9.42
C GLU A 71 -7.17 -13.82 9.25
N SER A 72 -6.99 -14.69 10.26
CA SER A 72 -6.11 -15.85 10.13
C SER A 72 -6.64 -16.80 9.04
N ALA A 73 -5.77 -17.66 8.51
CA ALA A 73 -6.16 -18.66 7.51
C ALA A 73 -7.33 -19.53 8.01
N GLU A 74 -7.29 -19.89 9.28
CA GLU A 74 -8.30 -20.72 9.92
C GLU A 74 -9.69 -20.05 9.94
N VAL A 75 -9.74 -18.78 10.34
CA VAL A 75 -10.98 -18.02 10.37
C VAL A 75 -11.50 -17.78 8.96
N ARG A 76 -10.62 -17.50 8.02
CA ARG A 76 -11.01 -17.31 6.62
C ARG A 76 -11.65 -18.56 6.03
N ALA A 77 -11.08 -19.73 6.32
CA ALA A 77 -11.64 -20.99 5.86
C ALA A 77 -13.04 -21.20 6.43
N GLN A 78 -13.26 -20.90 7.70
CA GLN A 78 -14.57 -20.98 8.35
C GLN A 78 -15.60 -20.08 7.70
N ARG A 79 -15.18 -18.95 7.14
CA ARG A 79 -16.04 -17.98 6.49
C ARG A 79 -16.22 -18.23 4.99
N GLY A 80 -15.63 -19.30 4.48
CA GLY A 80 -15.69 -19.62 3.05
C GLY A 80 -14.78 -18.75 2.19
N LYS A 81 -13.82 -18.06 2.78
CA LYS A 81 -12.82 -17.26 2.05
C LYS A 81 -11.59 -18.10 1.74
N PRO A 82 -10.82 -17.75 0.69
CA PRO A 82 -9.51 -18.36 0.50
C PRO A 82 -8.63 -18.16 1.74
N GLU A 83 -7.79 -19.12 2.04
CA GLU A 83 -6.87 -19.02 3.18
C GLU A 83 -5.94 -17.83 3.05
N GLN A 84 -5.51 -17.52 1.83
CA GLN A 84 -4.66 -16.37 1.56
C GLN A 84 -5.48 -15.09 1.56
N GLY A 85 -5.09 -14.13 2.40
CA GLY A 85 -5.64 -12.79 2.36
C GLY A 85 -4.95 -11.96 1.31
N SER A 86 -5.66 -11.03 0.72
CA SER A 86 -5.13 -10.15 -0.33
C SER A 86 -5.17 -8.71 0.13
N ILE A 87 -4.06 -8.01 -0.07
CA ILE A 87 -3.92 -6.58 0.18
C ILE A 87 -3.63 -5.92 -1.16
N PHE A 88 -4.30 -4.81 -1.43
CA PHE A 88 -4.19 -4.09 -2.70
C PHE A 88 -3.70 -2.68 -2.45
N LEU A 89 -2.68 -2.28 -3.19
CA LEU A 89 -2.22 -0.90 -3.22
C LEU A 89 -2.34 -0.42 -4.65
N ASP A 90 -3.24 0.52 -4.87
CA ASP A 90 -3.52 1.06 -6.20
C ASP A 90 -3.24 2.55 -6.22
N ALA A 91 -2.53 3.00 -7.23
CA ALA A 91 -2.27 4.42 -7.44
C ALA A 91 -2.76 4.82 -8.82
N TYR A 92 -3.39 5.98 -8.90
CA TYR A 92 -3.88 6.50 -10.17
C TYR A 92 -4.06 8.00 -10.09
N GLN A 93 -4.16 8.62 -11.24
CA GLN A 93 -4.41 10.04 -11.34
C GLN A 93 -5.90 10.28 -11.58
N ASP A 94 -6.47 11.19 -10.79
CA ASP A 94 -7.87 11.59 -10.89
C ASP A 94 -7.90 13.11 -11.02
N GLY A 95 -8.02 13.61 -12.25
CA GLY A 95 -7.92 15.02 -12.52
C GLY A 95 -6.56 15.58 -12.13
N ASN A 96 -6.54 16.53 -11.21
CA ASN A 96 -5.31 17.12 -10.68
C ASN A 96 -4.79 16.40 -9.44
N ASN A 97 -5.50 15.36 -8.99
CA ASN A 97 -5.15 14.63 -7.79
C ASN A 97 -4.50 13.29 -8.14
N VAL A 98 -3.55 12.88 -7.31
CA VAL A 98 -3.07 11.49 -7.32
C VAL A 98 -3.69 10.79 -6.14
N VAL A 99 -4.32 9.66 -6.40
CA VAL A 99 -4.98 8.85 -5.38
C VAL A 99 -4.16 7.60 -5.15
N ILE A 100 -3.88 7.30 -3.90
CA ILE A 100 -3.22 6.06 -3.51
C ILE A 100 -4.14 5.37 -2.51
N GLU A 101 -4.64 4.20 -2.88
CA GLU A 101 -5.59 3.45 -2.06
C GLU A 101 -4.95 2.17 -1.55
N VAL A 102 -5.23 1.87 -0.29
CA VAL A 102 -4.88 0.58 0.31
C VAL A 102 -6.18 -0.10 0.70
N ARG A 103 -6.39 -1.30 0.16
CA ARG A 103 -7.58 -2.11 0.43
C ARG A 103 -7.15 -3.51 0.85
N ASP A 104 -8.02 -4.20 1.53
CA ASP A 104 -7.84 -5.62 1.83
C ASP A 104 -9.17 -6.37 1.71
N ASP A 105 -9.09 -7.69 1.62
CA ASP A 105 -10.27 -8.55 1.54
C ASP A 105 -10.58 -9.21 2.88
N GLY A 106 -10.13 -8.60 3.97
CA GLY A 106 -10.38 -9.07 5.31
C GLY A 106 -11.76 -8.70 5.83
N ASN A 107 -11.87 -8.60 7.15
CA ASN A 107 -13.10 -8.18 7.80
C ASN A 107 -13.53 -6.81 7.35
N GLY A 108 -12.57 -5.99 7.03
CA GLY A 108 -12.84 -4.62 6.66
C GLY A 108 -13.51 -3.84 7.78
N ILE A 109 -13.69 -2.57 7.52
CA ILE A 109 -14.57 -1.76 8.33
C ILE A 109 -15.75 -1.46 7.42
N ASP A 110 -16.85 -2.04 7.71
CA ASP A 110 -18.07 -1.73 6.99
C ASP A 110 -18.70 -0.45 7.53
#